data_27499febd9596efb81fd3859cd99135c
#
_entry.id   27499febd9596efb81fd3859cd99135c
#
_cell.length_a   1.000
_cell.length_b   1.000
_cell.length_c   1.000
_cell.angle_alpha   90.00
_cell.angle_beta   90.00
_cell.angle_gamma   90.00
#
_symmetry.space_group_name_H-M   'P 1'
#
loop_
_entity.id
_entity.type
_entity.pdbx_description
1 polymer ?
#
loop_
_entity_poly.entity_id
_entity_poly.type
_entity_poly.pdbx_seq_one_letter_code
_entity_poly.pdbx_strand_id
1 'polypeptide(L)'
;MIDQEEYFDDELDQVQSTSLKNHVENILPTIESWYTINNSEFYFNFKTVASVESGLYSMIYSDQNGFGISKLNYKSDEFFHLPSLPHKDIIEDLKTFWENVDRFKKYNLTPKRGIILYGDPGCGKTSLIHLLVDELKKYNGLCIYFDNPYNWVELAKLVRKVEKTRPLLCIIEDIDLVIDKFGEEVFLNFLDGLNSIDNVVYVATTNNLEKIADRIKDRPSRFDKKYKIEKPNTEDRSIFFDSILAKEDKKLYNIQQLVKDTANFTMAHLKECFISLYILKNPYDETIKRLKKSKITDERMGFNLNDD
;
A
#
# COMPACT_ATOMS: atom_id res chain seq x y z
N MET A 1 -32.19 37.40 -47.60
CA MET A 1 -32.01 36.79 -46.25
C MET A 1 -31.66 35.36 -46.53
N ILE A 2 -30.36 35.05 -46.55
CA ILE A 2 -29.84 33.72 -46.75
C ILE A 2 -29.68 33.17 -45.34
N ASP A 3 -30.25 32.00 -45.12
CA ASP A 3 -30.36 31.33 -43.81
C ASP A 3 -29.00 31.18 -43.12
N GLN A 4 -28.85 31.82 -41.99
CA GLN A 4 -27.69 31.62 -41.09
C GLN A 4 -27.77 30.31 -40.31
N GLU A 5 -28.87 29.60 -40.31
CA GLU A 5 -29.06 28.34 -39.60
C GLU A 5 -28.40 27.13 -40.30
N GLU A 6 -28.36 27.11 -41.63
CA GLU A 6 -27.73 26.01 -42.40
C GLU A 6 -26.20 26.00 -42.28
N TYR A 7 -25.57 27.13 -41.95
CA TYR A 7 -24.11 27.23 -41.85
C TYR A 7 -23.56 26.76 -40.47
N PHE A 8 -24.41 26.81 -39.44
CA PHE A 8 -24.02 26.38 -38.09
C PHE A 8 -24.11 24.85 -37.90
N ASP A 9 -25.04 24.18 -38.55
CA ASP A 9 -25.20 22.73 -38.48
C ASP A 9 -24.06 22.00 -39.23
N ASP A 10 -23.61 22.50 -40.35
CA ASP A 10 -22.50 21.93 -41.12
C ASP A 10 -21.13 22.04 -40.37
N GLU A 11 -20.89 23.13 -39.63
CA GLU A 11 -19.66 23.26 -38.81
C GLU A 11 -19.70 22.36 -37.58
N LEU A 12 -20.84 22.19 -36.93
CA LEU A 12 -21.00 21.28 -35.78
C LEU A 12 -20.83 19.81 -36.18
N ASP A 13 -21.39 19.40 -37.31
CA ASP A 13 -21.23 18.06 -37.87
C ASP A 13 -19.77 17.77 -38.29
N GLN A 14 -19.09 18.76 -38.86
CA GLN A 14 -17.67 18.64 -39.23
C GLN A 14 -16.78 18.57 -37.98
N VAL A 15 -17.03 19.34 -36.91
CA VAL A 15 -16.28 19.30 -35.65
C VAL A 15 -16.52 17.98 -34.94
N GLN A 16 -17.75 17.48 -34.89
CA GLN A 16 -18.06 16.17 -34.30
C GLN A 16 -17.45 15.01 -35.09
N SER A 17 -17.51 15.08 -36.44
CA SER A 17 -16.92 14.05 -37.30
C SER A 17 -15.39 14.04 -37.24
N THR A 18 -14.75 15.20 -37.09
CA THR A 18 -13.30 15.33 -36.93
C THR A 18 -12.86 14.84 -35.55
N SER A 19 -13.61 15.16 -34.49
CA SER A 19 -13.38 14.67 -33.15
C SER A 19 -13.52 13.16 -33.07
N LEU A 20 -14.53 12.57 -33.66
CA LEU A 20 -14.73 11.13 -33.77
C LEU A 20 -13.62 10.45 -34.58
N LYS A 21 -13.22 11.00 -35.73
CA LYS A 21 -12.10 10.47 -36.52
C LYS A 21 -10.79 10.47 -35.75
N ASN A 22 -10.44 11.57 -35.09
CA ASN A 22 -9.24 11.66 -34.28
C ASN A 22 -9.26 10.68 -33.07
N HIS A 23 -10.45 10.47 -32.51
CA HIS A 23 -10.63 9.49 -31.41
C HIS A 23 -10.47 8.07 -31.93
N VAL A 24 -11.07 7.74 -33.07
CA VAL A 24 -10.96 6.42 -33.72
C VAL A 24 -9.52 6.12 -34.17
N GLU A 25 -8.84 7.11 -34.79
CA GLU A 25 -7.44 6.96 -35.21
C GLU A 25 -6.47 6.74 -34.05
N ASN A 26 -6.75 7.32 -32.87
CA ASN A 26 -5.95 7.07 -31.66
C ASN A 26 -6.24 5.72 -30.99
N ILE A 27 -7.42 5.15 -31.19
CA ILE A 27 -7.84 3.88 -30.59
C ILE A 27 -7.49 2.68 -31.48
N LEU A 28 -7.64 2.79 -32.80
CA LEU A 28 -7.40 1.70 -33.75
C LEU A 28 -6.05 0.99 -33.59
N PRO A 29 -4.92 1.68 -33.31
CA PRO A 29 -3.63 1.01 -33.09
C PRO A 29 -3.58 0.15 -31.85
N THR A 30 -4.53 0.29 -30.91
CA THR A 30 -4.57 -0.44 -29.64
C THR A 30 -5.61 -1.59 -29.63
N ILE A 31 -6.46 -1.68 -30.66
CA ILE A 31 -7.46 -2.75 -30.79
C ILE A 31 -6.77 -3.96 -31.43
N GLU A 32 -6.73 -5.10 -30.70
CA GLU A 32 -6.00 -6.30 -31.11
C GLU A 32 -6.91 -7.55 -31.22
N SER A 33 -8.14 -7.49 -30.71
CA SER A 33 -8.99 -8.68 -30.63
C SER A 33 -10.48 -8.35 -30.63
N TRP A 34 -11.28 -9.40 -30.75
CA TRP A 34 -12.73 -9.37 -30.56
C TRP A 34 -13.08 -10.03 -29.24
N TYR A 35 -14.11 -9.57 -28.55
CA TYR A 35 -14.75 -10.34 -27.50
C TYR A 35 -16.24 -10.54 -27.78
N THR A 36 -16.83 -11.56 -27.21
CA THR A 36 -18.25 -11.86 -27.33
C THR A 36 -18.87 -12.11 -25.97
N ILE A 37 -20.12 -11.68 -25.80
CA ILE A 37 -20.89 -11.91 -24.58
C ILE A 37 -21.77 -13.17 -24.71
N ASN A 38 -22.33 -13.39 -25.94
CA ASN A 38 -23.36 -14.40 -26.20
C ASN A 38 -23.10 -15.25 -27.45
N ASN A 39 -21.88 -15.29 -27.97
CA ASN A 39 -21.45 -16.01 -29.18
C ASN A 39 -22.10 -15.53 -30.51
N SER A 40 -22.96 -14.53 -30.49
CA SER A 40 -23.62 -13.96 -31.69
C SER A 40 -23.29 -12.49 -31.90
N GLU A 41 -22.86 -11.79 -30.89
CA GLU A 41 -22.45 -10.38 -30.92
C GLU A 41 -20.97 -10.26 -30.60
N PHE A 42 -20.25 -9.50 -31.42
CA PHE A 42 -18.81 -9.35 -31.32
C PHE A 42 -18.45 -7.87 -31.20
N TYR A 43 -17.59 -7.54 -30.26
CA TYR A 43 -17.14 -6.20 -29.97
C TYR A 43 -15.62 -6.11 -30.11
N PHE A 44 -15.13 -4.96 -30.52
CA PHE A 44 -13.70 -4.70 -30.54
C PHE A 44 -13.14 -4.65 -29.14
N ASN A 45 -11.99 -5.28 -28.94
CA ASN A 45 -11.29 -5.29 -27.66
C ASN A 45 -9.85 -4.80 -27.82
N PHE A 46 -9.37 -4.20 -26.74
CA PHE A 46 -7.97 -3.80 -26.62
C PHE A 46 -7.10 -5.03 -26.38
N LYS A 47 -5.78 -4.81 -26.32
CA LYS A 47 -4.82 -5.85 -26.00
C LYS A 47 -5.19 -6.59 -24.73
N THR A 48 -5.30 -7.93 -24.84
CA THR A 48 -5.48 -8.80 -23.69
C THR A 48 -4.16 -9.38 -23.23
N VAL A 49 -3.99 -9.54 -21.91
CA VAL A 49 -2.83 -10.17 -21.30
C VAL A 49 -3.30 -11.34 -20.44
N ALA A 50 -2.55 -12.43 -20.45
CA ALA A 50 -2.87 -13.60 -19.64
C ALA A 50 -2.53 -13.41 -18.16
N SER A 51 -1.59 -12.52 -17.87
CA SER A 51 -1.11 -12.21 -16.52
C SER A 51 -0.59 -10.79 -16.48
N VAL A 52 -0.76 -10.11 -15.35
CA VAL A 52 -0.19 -8.79 -15.12
C VAL A 52 1.18 -8.93 -14.45
N GLU A 53 2.04 -7.91 -14.55
CA GLU A 53 3.33 -7.92 -13.87
C GLU A 53 3.17 -8.02 -12.35
N SER A 54 4.15 -8.59 -11.67
CA SER A 54 4.24 -8.56 -10.23
C SER A 54 4.46 -7.12 -9.73
N GLY A 55 3.78 -6.71 -8.66
CA GLY A 55 3.93 -5.36 -8.13
C GLY A 55 2.78 -4.90 -7.24
N LEU A 56 2.76 -3.60 -7.01
CA LEU A 56 1.76 -2.90 -6.21
C LEU A 56 0.70 -2.28 -7.10
N TYR A 57 -0.55 -2.45 -6.71
CA TYR A 57 -1.72 -1.98 -7.47
C TYR A 57 -2.73 -1.30 -6.53
N SER A 58 -3.49 -0.35 -7.07
CA SER A 58 -4.74 0.12 -6.48
C SER A 58 -5.92 -0.55 -7.15
N MET A 59 -7.04 -0.63 -6.44
CA MET A 59 -8.32 -1.01 -7.03
C MET A 59 -8.86 0.15 -7.87
N ILE A 60 -9.47 -0.18 -9.00
CA ILE A 60 -10.22 0.76 -9.82
C ILE A 60 -11.58 0.17 -10.15
N TYR A 61 -12.57 1.03 -10.31
CA TYR A 61 -13.90 0.68 -10.76
C TYR A 61 -14.41 1.72 -11.75
N SER A 62 -15.06 1.28 -12.79
CA SER A 62 -15.82 2.14 -13.68
C SER A 62 -17.10 1.45 -14.12
N ASP A 63 -18.15 2.22 -14.35
CA ASP A 63 -19.45 1.69 -14.81
C ASP A 63 -19.34 0.98 -16.18
N GLN A 64 -18.39 1.38 -17.00
CA GLN A 64 -18.16 0.80 -18.33
C GLN A 64 -17.36 -0.51 -18.30
N ASN A 65 -16.33 -0.59 -17.45
CA ASN A 65 -15.37 -1.69 -17.46
C ASN A 65 -15.44 -2.58 -16.20
N GLY A 66 -16.23 -2.18 -15.20
CA GLY A 66 -16.31 -2.88 -13.92
C GLY A 66 -15.05 -2.73 -13.05
N PHE A 67 -14.71 -3.77 -12.31
CA PHE A 67 -13.53 -3.82 -11.44
C PHE A 67 -12.26 -4.09 -12.22
N GLY A 68 -11.20 -3.41 -11.83
CA GLY A 68 -9.85 -3.59 -12.35
C GLY A 68 -8.77 -3.23 -11.34
N ILE A 69 -7.52 -3.31 -11.76
CA ILE A 69 -6.37 -2.88 -10.97
C ILE A 69 -5.51 -1.93 -11.79
N SER A 70 -4.98 -0.89 -11.14
CA SER A 70 -4.06 0.08 -11.73
C SER A 70 -2.71 -0.02 -11.05
N LYS A 71 -1.65 -0.19 -11.83
CA LYS A 71 -0.29 -0.32 -11.31
C LYS A 71 0.16 0.97 -10.64
N LEU A 72 0.64 0.86 -9.42
CA LEU A 72 1.21 1.97 -8.67
C LEU A 72 2.73 1.98 -8.84
N ASN A 73 3.24 3.10 -9.31
CA ASN A 73 4.66 3.37 -9.32
C ASN A 73 5.03 4.06 -8.02
N TYR A 74 5.56 3.32 -7.07
CA TYR A 74 6.09 3.90 -5.85
C TYR A 74 7.61 4.04 -5.96
N LYS A 75 8.11 5.20 -5.57
CA LYS A 75 9.52 5.38 -5.25
C LYS A 75 9.61 5.27 -3.73
N SER A 76 10.08 4.14 -3.23
CA SER A 76 10.44 4.07 -1.83
C SER A 76 11.77 4.77 -1.62
N ASP A 77 11.87 5.57 -0.57
CA ASP A 77 13.17 5.91 -0.02
C ASP A 77 13.92 4.62 0.31
N GLU A 78 15.25 4.67 0.31
CA GLU A 78 16.07 3.54 0.72
C GLU A 78 15.59 2.98 2.07
N PHE A 79 15.29 1.68 2.12
CA PHE A 79 14.88 1.03 3.35
C PHE A 79 16.12 0.80 4.22
N PHE A 80 16.08 1.32 5.44
CA PHE A 80 17.14 1.09 6.40
C PHE A 80 16.89 -0.21 7.17
N HIS A 81 17.77 -1.19 6.97
CA HIS A 81 17.74 -2.47 7.68
C HIS A 81 18.26 -2.29 9.12
N LEU A 82 17.37 -1.80 9.99
CA LEU A 82 17.72 -1.57 11.40
C LEU A 82 17.54 -2.86 12.21
N PRO A 83 18.44 -3.18 13.14
CA PRO A 83 18.40 -4.42 13.94
C PRO A 83 17.11 -4.60 14.76
N SER A 84 16.54 -3.51 15.26
CA SER A 84 15.31 -3.56 16.08
C SER A 84 14.03 -3.81 15.27
N LEU A 85 14.07 -3.63 13.96
CA LEU A 85 12.88 -3.85 13.12
C LEU A 85 12.61 -5.35 12.91
N PRO A 86 11.36 -5.80 13.08
CA PRO A 86 10.99 -7.21 12.92
C PRO A 86 10.87 -7.64 11.44
N HIS A 87 11.50 -6.91 10.51
CA HIS A 87 11.34 -7.15 9.07
C HIS A 87 11.79 -8.55 8.64
N LYS A 88 12.84 -9.09 9.24
CA LYS A 88 13.34 -10.44 8.93
C LYS A 88 12.33 -11.52 9.32
N ASP A 89 11.76 -11.39 10.52
CA ASP A 89 10.77 -12.34 11.03
C ASP A 89 9.48 -12.31 10.22
N ILE A 90 9.06 -11.11 9.79
CA ILE A 90 7.87 -10.92 8.95
C ILE A 90 8.09 -11.55 7.57
N ILE A 91 9.24 -11.28 6.94
CA ILE A 91 9.59 -11.84 5.62
C ILE A 91 9.64 -13.37 5.70
N GLU A 92 10.27 -13.94 6.72
CA GLU A 92 10.37 -15.40 6.90
C GLU A 92 8.99 -16.03 7.16
N ASP A 93 8.11 -15.37 7.90
CA ASP A 93 6.74 -15.82 8.12
C ASP A 93 5.93 -15.85 6.80
N LEU A 94 6.05 -14.81 5.99
CA LEU A 94 5.39 -14.74 4.68
C LEU A 94 5.94 -15.78 3.70
N LYS A 95 7.25 -15.94 3.64
CA LYS A 95 7.92 -16.96 2.84
C LYS A 95 7.44 -18.35 3.23
N THR A 96 7.50 -18.68 4.53
CA THR A 96 7.02 -19.95 5.04
C THR A 96 5.55 -20.20 4.70
N PHE A 97 4.71 -19.18 4.77
CA PHE A 97 3.30 -19.28 4.39
C PHE A 97 3.15 -19.66 2.91
N TRP A 98 3.77 -18.92 1.98
CA TRP A 98 3.60 -19.17 0.54
C TRP A 98 4.23 -20.49 0.10
N GLU A 99 5.33 -20.91 0.68
CA GLU A 99 5.96 -22.22 0.41
C GLU A 99 5.11 -23.40 0.89
N ASN A 100 4.16 -23.17 1.81
CA ASN A 100 3.34 -24.22 2.39
C ASN A 100 1.85 -24.17 1.98
N VAL A 101 1.45 -23.36 1.00
CA VAL A 101 0.06 -23.22 0.55
C VAL A 101 -0.58 -24.58 0.21
N ASP A 102 0.15 -25.48 -0.45
CA ASP A 102 -0.36 -26.82 -0.80
C ASP A 102 -0.62 -27.71 0.42
N ARG A 103 0.11 -27.47 1.52
CA ARG A 103 -0.14 -28.21 2.78
C ARG A 103 -1.48 -27.79 3.38
N PHE A 104 -1.87 -26.50 3.32
CA PHE A 104 -3.19 -26.08 3.75
C PHE A 104 -4.29 -26.83 2.99
N LYS A 105 -4.18 -26.94 1.66
CA LYS A 105 -5.12 -27.66 0.81
C LYS A 105 -5.20 -29.15 1.18
N LYS A 106 -4.07 -29.79 1.46
CA LYS A 106 -4.01 -31.19 1.88
C LYS A 106 -4.83 -31.46 3.15
N TYR A 107 -4.92 -30.48 4.06
CA TYR A 107 -5.70 -30.58 5.30
C TYR A 107 -7.09 -29.93 5.18
N ASN A 108 -7.55 -29.58 3.99
CA ASN A 108 -8.81 -28.87 3.75
C ASN A 108 -8.91 -27.53 4.50
N LEU A 109 -7.79 -26.84 4.67
CA LEU A 109 -7.71 -25.51 5.28
C LEU A 109 -7.56 -24.46 4.19
N THR A 110 -8.24 -23.32 4.34
CA THR A 110 -8.06 -22.16 3.47
C THR A 110 -6.72 -21.48 3.76
N PRO A 111 -5.79 -21.40 2.80
CA PRO A 111 -4.53 -20.70 3.00
C PRO A 111 -4.78 -19.20 3.06
N LYS A 112 -4.74 -18.67 4.28
CA LYS A 112 -4.95 -17.25 4.60
C LYS A 112 -4.08 -16.87 5.80
N ARG A 113 -3.54 -15.65 5.80
CA ARG A 113 -2.71 -15.13 6.87
C ARG A 113 -3.02 -13.66 7.12
N GLY A 114 -3.05 -13.23 8.38
CA GLY A 114 -3.22 -11.83 8.75
C GLY A 114 -2.08 -11.34 9.65
N ILE A 115 -1.57 -10.15 9.37
CA ILE A 115 -0.51 -9.49 10.10
C ILE A 115 -0.92 -8.05 10.41
N ILE A 116 -0.77 -7.61 11.66
CA ILE A 116 -0.90 -6.21 12.04
C ILE A 116 0.48 -5.63 12.34
N LEU A 117 0.80 -4.52 11.69
CA LEU A 117 1.95 -3.67 12.00
C LEU A 117 1.45 -2.47 12.80
N TYR A 118 1.88 -2.33 14.04
CA TYR A 118 1.42 -1.24 14.90
C TYR A 118 2.58 -0.49 15.54
N GLY A 119 2.36 0.76 15.90
CA GLY A 119 3.37 1.61 16.54
C GLY A 119 3.18 3.08 16.17
N ASP A 120 3.95 3.95 16.79
CA ASP A 120 3.82 5.38 16.63
C ASP A 120 3.88 5.86 15.17
N PRO A 121 3.24 6.98 14.83
CA PRO A 121 3.37 7.61 13.53
C PRO A 121 4.84 7.86 13.17
N GLY A 122 5.20 7.66 11.90
CA GLY A 122 6.56 7.93 11.41
C GLY A 122 7.63 6.90 11.81
N CYS A 123 7.28 5.77 12.42
CA CYS A 123 8.23 4.70 12.77
C CYS A 123 8.63 3.79 11.59
N GLY A 124 7.98 3.92 10.42
CA GLY A 124 8.39 3.20 9.20
C GLY A 124 7.47 2.05 8.81
N LYS A 125 6.21 1.99 9.29
CA LYS A 125 5.22 0.95 8.91
C LYS A 125 5.03 0.87 7.40
N THR A 126 4.79 2.00 6.72
CA THR A 126 4.63 2.05 5.26
C THR A 126 5.93 1.68 4.52
N SER A 127 7.10 2.06 5.04
CA SER A 127 8.38 1.64 4.45
C SER A 127 8.57 0.13 4.53
N LEU A 128 8.12 -0.49 5.62
CA LEU A 128 8.12 -1.95 5.76
C LEU A 128 7.15 -2.62 4.77
N ILE A 129 5.96 -2.03 4.53
CA ILE A 129 5.04 -2.52 3.49
C ILE A 129 5.73 -2.55 2.13
N HIS A 130 6.44 -1.50 1.74
CA HIS A 130 7.15 -1.47 0.46
C HIS A 130 8.22 -2.57 0.37
N LEU A 131 8.92 -2.85 1.47
CA LEU A 131 9.85 -3.98 1.53
C LEU A 131 9.13 -5.33 1.31
N LEU A 132 7.95 -5.51 1.92
CA LEU A 132 7.15 -6.73 1.73
C LEU A 132 6.64 -6.87 0.28
N VAL A 133 6.30 -5.77 -0.38
CA VAL A 133 5.96 -5.77 -1.82
C VAL A 133 7.14 -6.22 -2.67
N ASP A 134 8.35 -5.75 -2.37
CA ASP A 134 9.56 -6.16 -3.09
C ASP A 134 9.91 -7.63 -2.86
N GLU A 135 9.70 -8.15 -1.65
CA GLU A 135 9.83 -9.58 -1.38
C GLU A 135 8.76 -10.40 -2.13
N LEU A 136 7.52 -9.94 -2.17
CA LEU A 136 6.43 -10.61 -2.88
C LEU A 136 6.69 -10.76 -4.38
N LYS A 137 7.39 -9.80 -5.01
CA LYS A 137 7.79 -9.88 -6.42
C LYS A 137 8.62 -11.13 -6.72
N LYS A 138 9.41 -11.62 -5.78
CA LYS A 138 10.21 -12.86 -5.93
C LYS A 138 9.33 -14.10 -6.12
N TYR A 139 8.10 -14.04 -5.63
CA TYR A 139 7.08 -15.09 -5.78
C TYR A 139 6.09 -14.80 -6.92
N ASN A 140 6.39 -13.84 -7.77
CA ASN A 140 5.49 -13.37 -8.83
C ASN A 140 4.11 -12.96 -8.30
N GLY A 141 4.02 -12.45 -7.08
CA GLY A 141 2.77 -12.12 -6.41
C GLY A 141 2.19 -10.77 -6.81
N LEU A 142 0.92 -10.57 -6.49
CA LEU A 142 0.21 -9.30 -6.62
C LEU A 142 0.01 -8.67 -5.25
N CYS A 143 0.34 -7.41 -5.14
CA CYS A 143 0.02 -6.60 -3.97
C CYS A 143 -1.04 -5.58 -4.35
N ILE A 144 -2.12 -5.51 -3.59
CA ILE A 144 -3.24 -4.62 -3.88
C ILE A 144 -3.60 -3.84 -2.61
N TYR A 145 -3.67 -2.52 -2.72
CA TYR A 145 -4.21 -1.68 -1.67
C TYR A 145 -5.71 -1.90 -1.51
N PHE A 146 -6.12 -2.10 -0.27
CA PHE A 146 -7.50 -2.19 0.14
C PHE A 146 -8.16 -0.80 0.10
N ASP A 147 -9.33 -0.73 -0.51
CA ASP A 147 -10.13 0.49 -0.59
C ASP A 147 -11.37 0.38 0.32
N ASN A 148 -12.17 -0.68 0.12
CA ASN A 148 -13.30 -0.99 0.97
C ASN A 148 -13.62 -2.49 0.97
N PRO A 149 -14.34 -3.01 2.00
CA PRO A 149 -14.62 -4.44 2.15
C PRO A 149 -15.38 -5.06 0.98
N TYR A 150 -16.36 -4.35 0.45
CA TYR A 150 -17.24 -4.85 -0.61
C TYR A 150 -16.48 -4.98 -1.94
N ASN A 151 -15.80 -3.92 -2.34
CA ASN A 151 -15.04 -3.89 -3.58
C ASN A 151 -13.90 -4.90 -3.57
N TRP A 152 -13.23 -5.06 -2.42
CA TRP A 152 -12.14 -6.02 -2.28
C TRP A 152 -12.60 -7.45 -2.55
N VAL A 153 -13.72 -7.88 -1.95
CA VAL A 153 -14.21 -9.26 -2.11
C VAL A 153 -14.52 -9.55 -3.58
N GLU A 154 -15.18 -8.63 -4.26
CA GLU A 154 -15.53 -8.83 -5.68
C GLU A 154 -14.28 -8.79 -6.58
N LEU A 155 -13.38 -7.83 -6.38
CA LEU A 155 -12.11 -7.77 -7.10
C LEU A 155 -11.27 -9.06 -6.90
N ALA A 156 -11.13 -9.50 -5.65
CA ALA A 156 -10.31 -10.66 -5.33
C ALA A 156 -10.88 -11.95 -5.93
N LYS A 157 -12.21 -12.10 -6.00
CA LYS A 157 -12.86 -13.20 -6.73
C LYS A 157 -12.51 -13.16 -8.23
N LEU A 158 -12.53 -11.98 -8.85
CA LEU A 158 -12.18 -11.82 -10.25
C LEU A 158 -10.69 -12.12 -10.48
N VAL A 159 -9.81 -11.62 -9.61
CA VAL A 159 -8.38 -11.96 -9.65
C VAL A 159 -8.19 -13.47 -9.57
N ARG A 160 -8.89 -14.18 -8.68
CA ARG A 160 -8.80 -15.65 -8.56
C ARG A 160 -9.34 -16.42 -9.76
N LYS A 161 -10.27 -15.87 -10.52
CA LYS A 161 -10.72 -16.49 -11.79
C LYS A 161 -9.62 -16.49 -12.84
N VAL A 162 -8.82 -15.41 -12.91
CA VAL A 162 -7.72 -15.25 -13.88
C VAL A 162 -6.42 -15.84 -13.34
N GLU A 163 -6.06 -15.48 -12.11
CA GLU A 163 -4.80 -15.81 -11.45
C GLU A 163 -5.05 -16.80 -10.29
N LYS A 164 -5.38 -18.05 -10.64
CA LYS A 164 -5.91 -19.07 -9.70
C LYS A 164 -5.04 -19.34 -8.48
N THR A 165 -3.72 -19.34 -8.64
CA THR A 165 -2.76 -19.77 -7.60
C THR A 165 -1.76 -18.69 -7.20
N ARG A 166 -1.84 -17.52 -7.82
CA ARG A 166 -0.86 -16.47 -7.63
C ARG A 166 -0.92 -15.89 -6.21
N PRO A 167 0.21 -15.72 -5.50
CA PRO A 167 0.24 -15.08 -4.19
C PRO A 167 -0.38 -13.69 -4.23
N LEU A 168 -1.24 -13.39 -3.26
CA LEU A 168 -1.93 -12.11 -3.16
C LEU A 168 -1.64 -11.48 -1.79
N LEU A 169 -1.21 -10.22 -1.79
CA LEU A 169 -1.02 -9.41 -0.60
C LEU A 169 -2.05 -8.27 -0.61
N CYS A 170 -2.88 -8.21 0.41
CA CYS A 170 -3.84 -7.14 0.64
C CYS A 170 -3.28 -6.19 1.69
N ILE A 171 -3.09 -4.92 1.34
CA ILE A 171 -2.62 -3.89 2.26
C ILE A 171 -3.81 -3.08 2.76
N ILE A 172 -3.94 -2.96 4.08
CA ILE A 172 -4.99 -2.20 4.77
C ILE A 172 -4.29 -1.16 5.65
N GLU A 173 -4.06 0.04 5.12
CA GLU A 173 -3.48 1.11 5.93
C GLU A 173 -4.53 1.72 6.85
N ASP A 174 -4.08 2.11 8.06
CA ASP A 174 -4.91 2.73 9.12
C ASP A 174 -6.24 1.96 9.34
N ILE A 175 -6.11 0.67 9.66
CA ILE A 175 -7.24 -0.26 9.80
C ILE A 175 -8.31 0.24 10.79
N ASP A 176 -7.92 0.97 11.83
CA ASP A 176 -8.83 1.62 12.76
C ASP A 176 -9.77 2.60 12.05
N LEU A 177 -9.28 3.43 11.13
CA LEU A 177 -10.12 4.32 10.32
C LEU A 177 -11.03 3.56 9.34
N VAL A 178 -10.56 2.44 8.81
CA VAL A 178 -11.38 1.57 7.94
C VAL A 178 -12.54 0.97 8.73
N ILE A 179 -12.27 0.49 9.94
CA ILE A 179 -13.30 -0.08 10.82
C ILE A 179 -14.32 0.99 11.23
N ASP A 180 -13.86 2.19 11.58
CA ASP A 180 -14.73 3.32 11.94
C ASP A 180 -15.64 3.72 10.77
N LYS A 181 -15.12 3.68 9.54
CA LYS A 181 -15.87 4.07 8.34
C LYS A 181 -16.93 3.05 7.90
N PHE A 182 -16.60 1.76 7.91
CA PHE A 182 -17.46 0.71 7.36
C PHE A 182 -18.21 -0.10 8.41
N GLY A 183 -17.82 0.04 9.65
CA GLY A 183 -18.36 -0.73 10.77
C GLY A 183 -17.64 -2.05 11.00
N GLU A 184 -17.54 -2.42 12.25
CA GLU A 184 -16.83 -3.61 12.69
C GLU A 184 -17.43 -4.90 12.12
N GLU A 185 -18.74 -4.99 12.04
CA GLU A 185 -19.45 -6.18 11.55
C GLU A 185 -19.16 -6.46 10.07
N VAL A 186 -19.14 -5.41 9.26
CA VAL A 186 -18.78 -5.50 7.83
C VAL A 186 -17.35 -5.96 7.67
N PHE A 187 -16.44 -5.43 8.48
CA PHE A 187 -15.04 -5.80 8.46
C PHE A 187 -14.80 -7.25 8.91
N LEU A 188 -15.53 -7.72 9.92
CA LEU A 188 -15.51 -9.10 10.36
C LEU A 188 -16.01 -10.07 9.27
N ASN A 189 -17.10 -9.72 8.59
CA ASN A 189 -17.64 -10.49 7.48
C ASN A 189 -16.67 -10.55 6.28
N PHE A 190 -15.92 -9.48 6.04
CA PHE A 190 -14.85 -9.43 5.04
C PHE A 190 -13.72 -10.43 5.38
N LEU A 191 -13.29 -10.52 6.64
CA LEU A 191 -12.21 -11.41 7.05
C LEU A 191 -12.63 -12.89 7.07
N ASP A 192 -13.85 -13.19 7.54
CA ASP A 192 -14.31 -14.56 7.83
C ASP A 192 -15.46 -15.05 6.95
N GLY A 193 -16.01 -14.19 6.09
CA GLY A 193 -17.22 -14.49 5.32
C GLY A 193 -17.11 -15.73 4.42
N LEU A 194 -18.25 -16.23 3.98
CA LEU A 194 -18.39 -17.37 3.05
C LEU A 194 -17.62 -17.20 1.74
N ASN A 195 -17.21 -15.98 1.43
CA ASN A 195 -16.42 -15.59 0.26
C ASN A 195 -14.93 -15.44 0.58
N SER A 196 -14.40 -16.13 1.59
CA SER A 196 -12.98 -16.04 1.93
C SER A 196 -12.10 -16.37 0.73
N ILE A 197 -11.19 -15.47 0.43
CA ILE A 197 -10.23 -15.63 -0.67
C ILE A 197 -9.06 -16.50 -0.17
N ASP A 198 -8.68 -17.48 -0.97
CA ASP A 198 -7.53 -18.33 -0.67
C ASP A 198 -6.20 -17.71 -1.14
N ASN A 199 -5.09 -18.24 -0.61
CA ASN A 199 -3.73 -17.83 -0.95
C ASN A 199 -3.52 -16.30 -0.84
N VAL A 200 -4.03 -15.71 0.25
CA VAL A 200 -3.97 -14.28 0.52
C VAL A 200 -3.33 -14.00 1.87
N VAL A 201 -2.51 -12.97 1.90
CA VAL A 201 -1.99 -12.37 3.12
C VAL A 201 -2.59 -10.97 3.28
N TYR A 202 -3.16 -10.69 4.44
CA TYR A 202 -3.62 -9.37 4.84
C TYR A 202 -2.55 -8.72 5.71
N VAL A 203 -2.07 -7.55 5.32
CA VAL A 203 -1.15 -6.74 6.13
C VAL A 203 -1.85 -5.43 6.47
N ALA A 204 -2.18 -5.28 7.74
CA ALA A 204 -2.84 -4.07 8.24
C ALA A 204 -1.85 -3.18 9.00
N THR A 205 -2.04 -1.86 8.95
CA THR A 205 -1.31 -0.92 9.81
C THR A 205 -2.25 -0.19 10.74
N THR A 206 -1.77 0.17 11.91
CA THR A 206 -2.45 1.10 12.83
C THR A 206 -1.45 1.87 13.67
N ASN A 207 -1.81 3.06 14.09
CA ASN A 207 -1.07 3.81 15.09
C ASN A 207 -1.53 3.47 16.52
N ASN A 208 -2.72 2.90 16.69
CA ASN A 208 -3.29 2.56 17.98
C ASN A 208 -3.96 1.19 17.97
N LEU A 209 -3.23 0.16 18.41
CA LEU A 209 -3.73 -1.21 18.48
C LEU A 209 -4.94 -1.37 19.44
N GLU A 210 -5.02 -0.52 20.47
CA GLU A 210 -6.08 -0.58 21.49
C GLU A 210 -7.45 -0.18 20.91
N LYS A 211 -7.50 0.64 19.85
CA LYS A 211 -8.75 0.98 19.17
C LYS A 211 -9.36 -0.19 18.39
N ILE A 212 -8.58 -1.22 18.12
CA ILE A 212 -9.06 -2.39 17.38
C ILE A 212 -9.64 -3.38 18.38
N ALA A 213 -10.91 -3.73 18.21
CA ALA A 213 -11.58 -4.70 19.08
C ALA A 213 -10.87 -6.06 19.10
N ASP A 214 -10.83 -6.70 20.28
CA ASP A 214 -10.13 -7.99 20.48
C ASP A 214 -10.64 -9.07 19.53
N ARG A 215 -11.91 -9.08 19.21
CA ARG A 215 -12.50 -10.01 18.24
C ARG A 215 -11.95 -9.88 16.82
N ILE A 216 -11.29 -8.77 16.48
CA ILE A 216 -10.56 -8.59 15.21
C ILE A 216 -9.10 -8.97 15.39
N LYS A 217 -8.42 -8.35 16.38
CA LYS A 217 -6.96 -8.43 16.54
C LYS A 217 -6.47 -9.72 17.21
N ASP A 218 -7.31 -10.42 17.99
CA ASP A 218 -6.90 -11.57 18.82
C ASP A 218 -7.54 -12.90 18.41
N ARG A 219 -8.41 -12.91 17.41
CA ARG A 219 -9.03 -14.15 16.93
C ARG A 219 -8.16 -14.84 15.87
N PRO A 220 -7.79 -16.13 16.06
CA PRO A 220 -7.10 -16.91 15.05
C PRO A 220 -7.81 -16.88 13.70
N SER A 221 -7.07 -17.01 12.61
CA SER A 221 -7.52 -16.91 11.22
C SER A 221 -7.98 -15.54 10.72
N ARG A 222 -7.84 -14.48 11.54
CA ARG A 222 -8.01 -13.08 11.13
C ARG A 222 -6.66 -12.39 11.05
N PHE A 223 -6.14 -11.94 12.22
CA PHE A 223 -4.78 -11.44 12.34
C PHE A 223 -4.00 -12.33 13.28
N ASP A 224 -3.23 -13.23 12.68
CA ASP A 224 -2.49 -14.27 13.40
C ASP A 224 -1.27 -13.74 14.12
N LYS A 225 -0.71 -12.64 13.62
CA LYS A 225 0.50 -12.00 14.17
C LYS A 225 0.38 -10.49 14.26
N LYS A 226 1.00 -9.95 15.30
CA LYS A 226 1.09 -8.52 15.57
C LYS A 226 2.55 -8.16 15.79
N TYR A 227 3.06 -7.21 15.01
CA TYR A 227 4.43 -6.75 15.10
C TYR A 227 4.46 -5.28 15.47
N LYS A 228 5.11 -4.98 16.58
CA LYS A 228 5.32 -3.60 17.02
C LYS A 228 6.49 -3.00 16.25
N ILE A 229 6.27 -1.86 15.63
CA ILE A 229 7.30 -1.08 14.97
C ILE A 229 7.69 0.06 15.92
N GLU A 230 8.78 -0.15 16.65
CA GLU A 230 9.23 0.78 17.68
C GLU A 230 10.02 1.95 17.09
N LYS A 231 10.18 3.00 17.91
CA LYS A 231 11.12 4.08 17.61
C LYS A 231 12.54 3.51 17.56
N PRO A 232 13.39 4.01 16.64
CA PRO A 232 14.78 3.57 16.55
C PRO A 232 15.50 3.70 17.89
N ASN A 233 16.12 2.63 18.33
CA ASN A 233 16.97 2.62 19.53
C ASN A 233 18.32 3.32 19.25
N THR A 234 19.23 3.32 20.21
CA THR A 234 20.54 3.98 20.07
C THR A 234 21.38 3.38 18.95
N GLU A 235 21.38 2.07 18.81
CA GLU A 235 22.10 1.35 17.76
C GLU A 235 21.52 1.63 16.38
N ASP A 236 20.18 1.60 16.25
CA ASP A 236 19.48 1.90 15.01
C ASP A 236 19.79 3.31 14.53
N ARG A 237 19.77 4.31 15.44
CA ARG A 237 20.09 5.70 15.09
C ARG A 237 21.55 5.84 14.64
N SER A 238 22.48 5.12 15.26
CA SER A 238 23.88 5.10 14.83
C SER A 238 23.99 4.52 13.42
N ILE A 239 23.38 3.36 13.17
CA ILE A 239 23.37 2.72 11.85
C ILE A 239 22.74 3.64 10.79
N PHE A 240 21.61 4.28 11.13
CA PHE A 240 20.95 5.23 10.22
C PHE A 240 21.89 6.36 9.81
N PHE A 241 22.48 7.07 10.79
CA PHE A 241 23.39 8.19 10.49
C PHE A 241 24.67 7.72 9.80
N ASP A 242 25.25 6.60 10.21
CA ASP A 242 26.42 6.05 9.53
C ASP A 242 26.15 5.69 8.07
N SER A 243 25.02 5.08 7.77
CA SER A 243 24.63 4.67 6.42
C SER A 243 24.35 5.87 5.52
N ILE A 244 23.56 6.84 5.99
CA ILE A 244 23.16 7.99 5.18
C ILE A 244 24.32 8.97 4.97
N LEU A 245 25.17 9.13 5.98
CA LEU A 245 26.35 10.00 5.93
C LEU A 245 27.57 9.35 5.28
N ALA A 246 27.53 8.06 5.00
CA ALA A 246 28.58 7.42 4.20
C ALA A 246 28.67 7.98 2.78
N LYS A 247 27.58 8.58 2.28
CA LYS A 247 27.49 9.25 0.97
C LYS A 247 27.97 10.71 1.00
N GLU A 248 28.26 11.27 2.20
CA GLU A 248 28.65 12.66 2.41
C GLU A 248 29.97 12.76 3.18
N ASP A 249 30.51 13.99 3.30
CA ASP A 249 31.72 14.22 4.06
C ASP A 249 31.40 14.16 5.58
N LYS A 250 31.71 13.03 6.20
CA LYS A 250 31.40 12.69 7.62
C LYS A 250 31.94 13.72 8.65
N LYS A 251 32.76 14.68 8.22
CA LYS A 251 33.43 15.64 9.11
C LYS A 251 32.54 16.76 9.63
N LEU A 252 31.31 16.93 9.07
CA LEU A 252 30.50 18.11 9.39
C LEU A 252 29.92 18.08 10.80
N TYR A 253 29.50 16.87 11.28
CA TYR A 253 28.90 16.72 12.60
C TYR A 253 29.39 15.44 13.30
N ASN A 254 29.43 15.50 14.63
CA ASN A 254 29.74 14.33 15.47
C ASN A 254 28.53 13.39 15.51
N ILE A 255 28.64 12.20 14.93
CA ILE A 255 27.59 11.18 14.89
C ILE A 255 27.15 10.78 16.30
N GLN A 256 28.08 10.65 17.26
CA GLN A 256 27.74 10.31 18.64
C GLN A 256 26.86 11.38 19.29
N GLN A 257 27.11 12.64 18.99
CA GLN A 257 26.29 13.76 19.47
C GLN A 257 24.89 13.72 18.79
N LEU A 258 24.82 13.49 17.48
CA LEU A 258 23.55 13.31 16.76
C LEU A 258 22.72 12.19 17.38
N VAL A 259 23.31 11.02 17.57
CA VAL A 259 22.64 9.86 18.18
C VAL A 259 22.10 10.19 19.57
N LYS A 260 22.86 10.94 20.39
CA LYS A 260 22.43 11.39 21.72
C LYS A 260 21.26 12.38 21.64
N ASP A 261 21.38 13.40 20.78
CA ASP A 261 20.41 14.49 20.70
C ASP A 261 19.09 14.10 20.03
N THR A 262 19.11 13.02 19.23
CA THR A 262 17.92 12.45 18.58
C THR A 262 17.30 11.29 19.37
N ALA A 263 17.55 11.20 20.67
CA ALA A 263 16.93 10.19 21.54
C ALA A 263 15.40 10.22 21.42
N ASN A 264 14.79 9.05 21.25
CA ASN A 264 13.35 8.85 21.04
C ASN A 264 12.76 9.52 19.77
N PHE A 265 13.56 9.87 18.79
CA PHE A 265 13.06 10.30 17.48
C PHE A 265 12.51 9.10 16.69
N THR A 266 11.42 9.32 15.92
CA THR A 266 10.93 8.36 14.94
C THR A 266 11.81 8.38 13.69
N MET A 267 11.66 7.40 12.80
CA MET A 267 12.37 7.41 11.51
C MET A 267 12.10 8.66 10.69
N ALA A 268 10.87 9.17 10.71
CA ALA A 268 10.52 10.44 10.04
C ALA A 268 11.30 11.61 10.63
N HIS A 269 11.41 11.70 11.96
CA HIS A 269 12.20 12.74 12.61
C HIS A 269 13.70 12.63 12.29
N LEU A 270 14.26 11.40 12.19
CA LEU A 270 15.66 11.21 11.82
C LEU A 270 15.93 11.62 10.37
N LYS A 271 15.04 11.28 9.44
CA LYS A 271 15.12 11.73 8.04
C LYS A 271 15.06 13.24 7.93
N GLU A 272 14.11 13.87 8.62
CA GLU A 272 13.99 15.33 8.64
C GLU A 272 15.21 16.01 9.29
N CYS A 273 15.78 15.40 10.33
CA CYS A 273 17.04 15.88 10.93
C CYS A 273 18.17 15.88 9.91
N PHE A 274 18.33 14.78 9.16
CA PHE A 274 19.31 14.70 8.08
C PHE A 274 19.07 15.74 6.99
N ILE A 275 17.83 15.86 6.49
CA ILE A 275 17.46 16.82 5.45
C ILE A 275 17.80 18.25 5.92
N SER A 276 17.37 18.62 7.12
CA SER A 276 17.59 19.96 7.65
C SER A 276 19.07 20.30 7.82
N LEU A 277 19.86 19.37 8.35
CA LEU A 277 21.28 19.64 8.67
C LEU A 277 22.19 19.53 7.45
N TYR A 278 22.01 18.48 6.64
CA TYR A 278 22.95 18.14 5.57
C TYR A 278 22.54 18.69 4.21
N ILE A 279 21.26 18.66 3.89
CA ILE A 279 20.76 19.12 2.59
C ILE A 279 20.48 20.62 2.63
N LEU A 280 19.71 21.07 3.63
CA LEU A 280 19.30 22.48 3.75
C LEU A 280 20.31 23.36 4.47
N LYS A 281 21.32 22.76 5.13
CA LYS A 281 22.39 23.48 5.88
C LYS A 281 21.85 24.37 7.00
N ASN A 282 20.76 24.00 7.64
CA ASN A 282 20.21 24.75 8.76
C ASN A 282 21.10 24.62 10.02
N PRO A 283 21.08 25.61 10.93
CA PRO A 283 21.84 25.55 12.17
C PRO A 283 21.45 24.34 13.04
N TYR A 284 22.45 23.68 13.61
CA TYR A 284 22.30 22.45 14.41
C TYR A 284 21.32 22.64 15.58
N ASP A 285 21.60 23.60 16.44
CA ASP A 285 20.83 23.80 17.68
C ASP A 285 19.36 24.15 17.40
N GLU A 286 19.10 24.98 16.39
CA GLU A 286 17.75 25.33 15.95
C GLU A 286 16.99 24.12 15.41
N THR A 287 17.67 23.31 14.59
CA THR A 287 17.08 22.08 14.01
C THR A 287 16.70 21.10 15.12
N ILE A 288 17.61 20.77 16.00
CA ILE A 288 17.35 19.83 17.10
C ILE A 288 16.24 20.35 18.02
N LYS A 289 16.27 21.65 18.36
CA LYS A 289 15.23 22.26 19.20
C LYS A 289 13.86 22.22 18.54
N ARG A 290 13.76 22.51 17.24
CA ARG A 290 12.53 22.45 16.45
C ARG A 290 11.96 21.04 16.45
N LEU A 291 12.77 20.03 16.14
CA LEU A 291 12.35 18.64 16.06
C LEU A 291 11.95 18.06 17.42
N LYS A 292 12.64 18.44 18.51
CA LYS A 292 12.21 18.07 19.86
C LYS A 292 10.86 18.67 20.23
N LYS A 293 10.54 19.88 19.74
CA LYS A 293 9.23 20.52 19.97
C LYS A 293 8.11 19.86 19.18
N SER A 294 8.32 19.54 17.90
CA SER A 294 7.30 18.84 17.08
C SER A 294 6.93 17.48 17.66
N LYS A 295 7.91 16.72 18.14
CA LYS A 295 7.70 15.45 18.84
C LYS A 295 6.71 15.57 20.02
N ILE A 296 6.84 16.58 20.86
CA ILE A 296 5.95 16.80 22.02
C ILE A 296 4.52 17.08 21.58
N THR A 297 4.34 17.73 20.44
CA THR A 297 3.02 18.01 19.85
C THR A 297 2.38 16.73 19.34
N ASP A 298 3.15 15.88 18.64
CA ASP A 298 2.67 14.60 18.12
C ASP A 298 2.23 13.64 19.26
N GLU A 299 3.01 13.60 20.34
CA GLU A 299 2.67 12.80 21.53
C GLU A 299 1.38 13.30 22.22
N ARG A 300 1.14 14.62 22.27
CA ARG A 300 -0.08 15.19 22.84
C ARG A 300 -1.32 14.98 21.97
N MET A 301 -1.19 15.06 20.65
CA MET A 301 -2.30 14.77 19.72
C MET A 301 -2.70 13.29 19.76
N GLY A 302 -1.77 12.37 20.01
CA GLY A 302 -2.07 10.96 20.21
C GLY A 302 -2.80 10.65 21.54
N PHE A 303 -2.65 11.51 22.56
CA PHE A 303 -3.29 11.34 23.88
C PHE A 303 -4.66 12.05 23.99
N ASN A 304 -4.89 13.15 23.26
CA ASN A 304 -6.12 13.94 23.38
C ASN A 304 -7.32 13.44 22.54
N LEU A 305 -7.21 12.28 21.92
CA LEU A 305 -8.36 11.63 21.25
C LEU A 305 -9.12 10.66 22.17
N ASN A 306 -8.75 10.59 23.46
CA ASN A 306 -9.36 9.68 24.43
C ASN A 306 -10.22 10.35 25.52
N ASP A 307 -10.41 11.67 25.47
CA ASP A 307 -11.23 12.41 26.43
C ASP A 307 -12.31 13.23 25.70
N ASP A 308 -13.31 12.53 25.12
CA ASP A 308 -14.67 13.07 24.94
C ASP A 308 -15.65 11.90 24.65
#